data_5f8243ffdcea1fc041d7856fcadd3953
#
_entry.id   5f8243ffdcea1fc041d7856fcadd3953
#
_cell.length_a   1.000
_cell.length_b   1.000
_cell.length_c   1.000
_cell.angle_alpha   90.00
_cell.angle_beta   90.00
_cell.angle_gamma   90.00
#
_symmetry.space_group_name_H-M   'P 1'
#
loop_
_entity.id
_entity.type
_entity.pdbx_description
1 polymer ?
#
loop_
_entity_poly.entity_id
_entity_poly.type
_entity_poly.pdbx_seq_one_letter_code
_entity_poly.pdbx_strand_id
1 'polypeptide(L)'
;ILDLEVELLYSVFEKEDIITRSVRVINHSADPIYLTKVYSACVDMDDRDYEWLTLHGSWARERQIERKKLGYGKQSVGSVRGESSHQEHPFIAWMDSDTTQTQGDVYAMHFVYSGNFQAQIEKSQFESIRVTMGINAEDFCWKLKQGQCFTAPEVVLTFSSEGMGNMTRNLHDFYRCLLYTSPSPRDRSLS
;
A
#
# COMPACT_ATOMS: atom_id res chain seq x y z
N ILE A 1 -14.57 25.25 14.71
CA ILE A 1 -14.35 23.79 14.96
C ILE A 1 -14.62 23.09 13.64
N LEU A 2 -13.67 22.29 13.15
CA LEU A 2 -13.89 21.45 12.00
C LEU A 2 -14.79 20.27 12.39
N ASP A 3 -15.87 20.07 11.63
CA ASP A 3 -16.76 18.94 11.75
C ASP A 3 -16.47 17.96 10.60
N LEU A 4 -15.58 17.01 10.88
CA LEU A 4 -15.09 16.01 9.94
C LEU A 4 -15.38 14.63 10.47
N GLU A 5 -15.91 13.79 9.60
CA GLU A 5 -16.03 12.36 9.82
C GLU A 5 -14.95 11.62 9.04
N VAL A 6 -14.27 10.68 9.71
CA VAL A 6 -13.25 9.84 9.09
C VAL A 6 -13.64 8.38 9.31
N GLU A 7 -13.95 7.71 8.23
CA GLU A 7 -14.27 6.27 8.23
C GLU A 7 -13.03 5.47 7.84
N LEU A 8 -12.69 4.46 8.63
CA LEU A 8 -11.67 3.48 8.30
C LEU A 8 -12.35 2.22 7.77
N LEU A 9 -12.17 1.94 6.49
CA LEU A 9 -12.83 0.85 5.78
C LEU A 9 -11.88 -0.35 5.71
N TYR A 10 -12.36 -1.53 6.13
CA TYR A 10 -11.61 -2.78 6.11
C TYR A 10 -12.43 -3.87 5.44
N SER A 11 -11.78 -4.69 4.60
CA SER A 11 -12.32 -5.96 4.11
C SER A 11 -11.32 -7.07 4.41
N VAL A 12 -11.81 -8.23 4.87
CA VAL A 12 -10.97 -9.37 5.26
C VAL A 12 -11.26 -10.55 4.34
N PHE A 13 -10.21 -11.12 3.78
CA PHE A 13 -10.21 -12.27 2.88
C PHE A 13 -9.42 -13.39 3.56
N GLU A 14 -10.11 -14.17 4.39
CA GLU A 14 -9.48 -15.17 5.27
C GLU A 14 -8.71 -16.26 4.51
N LYS A 15 -9.21 -16.67 3.33
CA LYS A 15 -8.59 -17.74 2.54
C LYS A 15 -7.26 -17.34 1.91
N GLU A 16 -7.12 -16.06 1.64
CA GLU A 16 -5.96 -15.48 0.96
C GLU A 16 -4.99 -14.79 1.94
N ASP A 17 -5.30 -14.77 3.25
CA ASP A 17 -4.54 -14.03 4.27
C ASP A 17 -4.37 -12.54 3.90
N ILE A 18 -5.45 -11.93 3.42
CA ILE A 18 -5.46 -10.55 2.92
C ILE A 18 -6.44 -9.69 3.75
N ILE A 19 -5.99 -8.47 4.02
CA ILE A 19 -6.85 -7.38 4.50
C ILE A 19 -6.72 -6.22 3.52
N THR A 20 -7.84 -5.68 3.02
CA THR A 20 -7.80 -4.39 2.33
C THR A 20 -8.19 -3.26 3.27
N ARG A 21 -7.58 -2.10 3.09
CA ARG A 21 -7.85 -0.91 3.90
C ARG A 21 -7.95 0.33 3.02
N SER A 22 -8.94 1.16 3.32
CA SER A 22 -9.15 2.47 2.73
C SER A 22 -9.61 3.47 3.79
N VAL A 23 -9.57 4.75 3.45
CA VAL A 23 -10.03 5.85 4.32
C VAL A 23 -11.03 6.69 3.54
N ARG A 24 -12.18 6.99 4.16
CA ARG A 24 -13.13 7.95 3.65
C ARG A 24 -13.18 9.15 4.59
N VAL A 25 -13.09 10.35 4.03
CA VAL A 25 -13.19 11.62 4.76
C VAL A 25 -14.44 12.34 4.27
N ILE A 26 -15.30 12.75 5.20
CA ILE A 26 -16.57 13.46 4.92
C ILE A 26 -16.50 14.81 5.61
N ASN A 27 -16.81 15.88 4.86
CA ASN A 27 -16.85 17.24 5.41
C ASN A 27 -18.30 17.62 5.78
N HIS A 28 -18.59 17.70 7.06
CA HIS A 28 -19.86 18.21 7.60
C HIS A 28 -19.82 19.71 7.91
N SER A 29 -18.61 20.31 7.91
CA SER A 29 -18.44 21.75 8.18
C SER A 29 -19.11 22.59 7.09
N ALA A 30 -19.56 23.80 7.47
CA ALA A 30 -20.13 24.75 6.52
C ALA A 30 -19.10 25.24 5.48
N ASP A 31 -17.84 25.33 5.88
CA ASP A 31 -16.76 25.80 5.02
C ASP A 31 -16.07 24.65 4.28
N PRO A 32 -15.56 24.88 3.06
CA PRO A 32 -14.76 23.90 2.35
C PRO A 32 -13.42 23.68 3.04
N ILE A 33 -12.96 22.44 3.07
CA ILE A 33 -11.64 22.06 3.57
C ILE A 33 -10.74 21.61 2.43
N TYR A 34 -9.43 21.57 2.67
CA TYR A 34 -8.44 21.09 1.73
C TYR A 34 -7.68 19.91 2.36
N LEU A 35 -7.78 18.74 1.73
CA LEU A 35 -6.99 17.58 2.10
C LEU A 35 -5.64 17.70 1.40
N THR A 36 -4.58 17.86 2.16
CA THR A 36 -3.21 17.96 1.63
C THR A 36 -2.42 16.67 1.82
N LYS A 37 -2.95 15.72 2.59
CA LYS A 37 -2.35 14.43 2.83
C LYS A 37 -3.41 13.42 3.27
N VAL A 38 -3.50 12.29 2.56
CA VAL A 38 -4.37 11.16 2.93
C VAL A 38 -3.62 9.86 2.66
N TYR A 39 -3.29 9.13 3.71
CA TYR A 39 -2.77 7.77 3.57
C TYR A 39 -3.88 6.76 3.79
N SER A 40 -3.95 5.77 2.90
CA SER A 40 -4.95 4.69 2.96
C SER A 40 -4.65 3.68 4.05
N ALA A 41 -3.37 3.45 4.35
CA ALA A 41 -2.93 2.57 5.41
C ALA A 41 -1.86 3.22 6.30
N CYS A 42 -1.93 2.91 7.58
CA CYS A 42 -0.92 3.20 8.59
C CYS A 42 -0.89 2.04 9.57
N VAL A 43 0.27 1.42 9.76
CA VAL A 43 0.51 0.31 10.68
C VAL A 43 1.68 0.68 11.57
N ASP A 44 1.50 0.59 12.88
CA ASP A 44 2.55 0.75 13.88
C ASP A 44 2.89 -0.62 14.46
N MET A 45 4.18 -0.93 14.61
CA MET A 45 4.70 -2.19 15.13
C MET A 45 5.96 -1.94 15.95
N ASP A 46 6.28 -2.89 16.81
CA ASP A 46 7.59 -2.93 17.45
C ASP A 46 8.68 -3.22 16.41
N ASP A 47 9.82 -2.56 16.51
CA ASP A 47 10.96 -2.82 15.64
C ASP A 47 11.67 -4.11 16.08
N ARG A 48 11.92 -5.00 15.10
CA ARG A 48 12.69 -6.24 15.28
C ARG A 48 13.92 -6.24 14.36
N ASP A 49 14.51 -5.06 14.11
CA ASP A 49 15.60 -4.91 13.15
C ASP A 49 15.24 -5.38 11.74
N TYR A 50 14.05 -5.00 11.29
CA TYR A 50 13.54 -5.36 9.99
C TYR A 50 14.44 -4.93 8.83
N GLU A 51 14.38 -5.70 7.77
CA GLU A 51 14.75 -5.31 6.43
C GLU A 51 13.48 -4.96 5.64
N TRP A 52 13.58 -4.01 4.72
CA TRP A 52 12.51 -3.69 3.82
C TRP A 52 12.87 -3.99 2.38
N LEU A 53 11.86 -4.32 1.58
CA LEU A 53 11.97 -4.71 0.20
C LEU A 53 11.12 -3.79 -0.66
N THR A 54 11.72 -3.25 -1.71
CA THR A 54 11.08 -2.41 -2.72
C THR A 54 11.39 -2.93 -4.12
N LEU A 55 10.57 -2.53 -5.09
CA LEU A 55 10.71 -2.93 -6.48
C LEU A 55 10.96 -1.70 -7.34
N HIS A 56 12.11 -1.69 -8.00
CA HIS A 56 12.58 -0.59 -8.86
C HIS A 56 12.80 -1.08 -10.28
N GLY A 57 13.05 -0.16 -11.18
CA GLY A 57 13.45 -0.57 -12.52
C GLY A 57 13.36 0.53 -13.57
N SER A 58 13.46 0.06 -14.81
CA SER A 58 13.33 0.86 -16.01
C SER A 58 12.77 -0.02 -17.12
N TRP A 59 12.54 0.56 -18.28
CA TRP A 59 12.16 -0.21 -19.46
C TRP A 59 13.15 -1.36 -19.72
N ALA A 60 12.63 -2.57 -19.94
CA ALA A 60 13.37 -3.83 -20.08
C ALA A 60 14.19 -4.26 -18.82
N ARG A 61 13.98 -3.63 -17.68
CA ARG A 61 14.57 -3.96 -16.38
C ARG A 61 13.58 -3.70 -15.25
N GLU A 62 12.36 -4.14 -15.43
CA GLU A 62 11.27 -3.91 -14.49
C GLU A 62 11.43 -4.77 -13.23
N ARG A 63 10.90 -4.26 -12.11
CA ARG A 63 10.73 -4.98 -10.84
C ARG A 63 12.02 -5.58 -10.27
N GLN A 64 13.13 -4.86 -10.39
CA GLN A 64 14.35 -5.25 -9.69
C GLN A 64 14.13 -5.14 -8.19
N ILE A 65 14.42 -6.22 -7.48
CA ILE A 65 14.24 -6.31 -6.04
C ILE A 65 15.42 -5.60 -5.35
N GLU A 66 15.10 -4.63 -4.51
CA GLU A 66 16.04 -4.06 -3.56
C GLU A 66 15.60 -4.43 -2.15
N ARG A 67 16.48 -5.10 -1.40
CA ARG A 67 16.28 -5.44 0.01
C ARG A 67 17.39 -4.84 0.84
N LYS A 68 17.06 -4.09 1.88
CA LYS A 68 18.02 -3.41 2.74
C LYS A 68 17.52 -3.27 4.18
N LYS A 69 18.46 -3.20 5.12
CA LYS A 69 18.16 -2.99 6.54
C LYS A 69 17.51 -1.61 6.75
N LEU A 70 16.51 -1.56 7.63
CA LEU A 70 15.89 -0.30 8.05
C LEU A 70 16.88 0.52 8.89
N GLY A 71 17.11 1.76 8.45
CA GLY A 71 17.82 2.77 9.23
C GLY A 71 16.85 3.62 10.06
N TYR A 72 17.38 4.40 10.99
CA TYR A 72 16.58 5.39 11.72
C TYR A 72 16.02 6.48 10.79
N GLY A 73 14.85 6.98 11.14
CA GLY A 73 14.14 7.99 10.38
C GLY A 73 13.30 7.42 9.25
N LYS A 74 12.98 8.25 8.24
CA LYS A 74 12.08 7.91 7.15
C LYS A 74 12.83 7.36 5.96
N GLN A 75 12.35 6.24 5.46
CA GLN A 75 12.73 5.66 4.18
C GLN A 75 11.46 5.54 3.34
N SER A 76 11.51 5.95 2.09
CA SER A 76 10.32 6.01 1.25
C SER A 76 10.60 5.60 -0.18
N VAL A 77 9.56 5.10 -0.84
CA VAL A 77 9.45 4.86 -2.26
C VAL A 77 8.16 5.50 -2.76
N GLY A 78 8.18 6.08 -3.95
CA GLY A 78 7.00 6.74 -4.47
C GLY A 78 7.21 7.38 -5.84
N SER A 79 6.11 7.86 -6.43
CA SER A 79 6.10 8.56 -7.70
C SER A 79 5.38 9.89 -7.58
N VAL A 80 5.90 10.91 -8.28
CA VAL A 80 5.30 12.24 -8.48
C VAL A 80 5.13 12.55 -9.97
N ARG A 81 5.13 11.53 -10.83
CA ARG A 81 5.12 11.67 -12.30
C ARG A 81 3.74 11.64 -12.93
N GLY A 82 2.68 11.64 -12.12
CA GLY A 82 1.30 11.44 -12.57
C GLY A 82 0.87 9.99 -12.60
N GLU A 83 1.81 9.05 -12.54
CA GLU A 83 1.55 7.60 -12.57
C GLU A 83 2.54 6.82 -11.70
N SER A 84 2.11 5.66 -11.22
CA SER A 84 3.00 4.61 -10.73
C SER A 84 3.58 3.88 -11.96
N SER A 85 4.88 3.59 -11.96
CA SER A 85 5.57 3.06 -13.12
C SER A 85 6.49 1.90 -12.79
N HIS A 86 7.19 1.38 -13.79
CA HIS A 86 8.22 0.36 -13.61
C HIS A 86 9.44 0.84 -12.81
N GLN A 87 9.60 2.16 -12.65
CA GLN A 87 10.73 2.74 -11.90
C GLN A 87 10.53 2.60 -10.41
N GLU A 88 9.27 2.85 -9.95
CA GLU A 88 8.87 2.75 -8.56
C GLU A 88 7.53 2.01 -8.52
N HIS A 89 7.55 0.78 -8.02
CA HIS A 89 6.32 -0.01 -7.92
C HIS A 89 5.57 0.33 -6.63
N PRO A 90 4.23 0.44 -6.64
CA PRO A 90 3.42 0.74 -5.46
C PRO A 90 3.28 -0.48 -4.54
N PHE A 91 4.42 -1.04 -4.15
CA PHE A 91 4.57 -2.23 -3.31
C PHE A 91 5.76 -2.07 -2.38
N ILE A 92 5.58 -2.45 -1.13
CA ILE A 92 6.65 -2.64 -0.15
C ILE A 92 6.41 -3.91 0.64
N ALA A 93 7.49 -4.56 1.08
CA ALA A 93 7.45 -5.59 2.10
C ALA A 93 8.49 -5.28 3.18
N TRP A 94 8.25 -5.75 4.40
CA TRP A 94 9.22 -5.70 5.49
C TRP A 94 9.21 -7.02 6.23
N MET A 95 10.38 -7.43 6.69
CA MET A 95 10.60 -8.79 7.16
C MET A 95 11.79 -8.87 8.10
N ASP A 96 11.86 -9.93 8.87
CA ASP A 96 13.05 -10.24 9.66
C ASP A 96 14.25 -10.53 8.73
N SER A 97 15.46 -10.28 9.19
CA SER A 97 16.68 -10.38 8.38
C SER A 97 16.98 -11.79 7.86
N ASP A 98 16.50 -12.81 8.56
CA ASP A 98 16.64 -14.23 8.21
C ASP A 98 15.48 -14.78 7.34
N THR A 99 14.50 -13.95 7.01
CA THR A 99 13.39 -14.34 6.14
C THR A 99 13.90 -14.68 4.74
N THR A 100 13.47 -15.86 4.26
CA THR A 100 13.78 -16.39 2.93
C THR A 100 12.52 -16.56 2.06
N GLN A 101 12.64 -17.27 0.96
CA GLN A 101 11.48 -17.62 0.12
C GLN A 101 10.52 -18.60 0.80
N THR A 102 11.01 -19.42 1.74
CA THR A 102 10.28 -20.55 2.30
C THR A 102 10.12 -20.50 3.83
N GLN A 103 10.66 -19.50 4.49
CA GLN A 103 10.59 -19.36 5.95
C GLN A 103 10.73 -17.91 6.39
N GLY A 104 10.24 -17.62 7.60
CA GLY A 104 10.34 -16.34 8.29
C GLY A 104 9.11 -15.44 8.07
N ASP A 105 8.97 -14.48 8.97
CA ASP A 105 7.88 -13.52 8.96
C ASP A 105 8.08 -12.46 7.89
N VAL A 106 7.05 -12.21 7.10
CA VAL A 106 7.01 -11.14 6.11
C VAL A 106 5.65 -10.46 6.09
N TYR A 107 5.67 -9.16 6.09
CA TYR A 107 4.52 -8.28 5.93
C TYR A 107 4.64 -7.55 4.61
N ALA A 108 3.54 -7.31 3.92
CA ALA A 108 3.56 -6.55 2.68
C ALA A 108 2.35 -5.63 2.52
N MET A 109 2.57 -4.54 1.80
CA MET A 109 1.53 -3.62 1.34
C MET A 109 1.64 -3.43 -0.16
N HIS A 110 0.49 -3.47 -0.84
CA HIS A 110 0.35 -3.11 -2.25
C HIS A 110 -0.77 -2.07 -2.42
N PHE A 111 -0.48 -0.97 -3.10
CA PHE A 111 -1.44 0.11 -3.31
C PHE A 111 -2.18 -0.06 -4.63
N VAL A 112 -3.51 -0.16 -4.58
CA VAL A 112 -4.36 -0.34 -5.77
C VAL A 112 -4.66 1.02 -6.38
N TYR A 113 -3.64 1.62 -6.98
CA TYR A 113 -3.71 2.94 -7.57
C TYR A 113 -2.64 3.12 -8.66
N SER A 114 -3.02 3.74 -9.77
CA SER A 114 -2.12 3.97 -10.90
C SER A 114 -1.49 5.38 -10.94
N GLY A 115 -1.91 6.27 -10.03
CA GLY A 115 -1.40 7.66 -9.95
C GLY A 115 -0.17 7.80 -9.05
N ASN A 116 0.08 9.04 -8.61
CA ASN A 116 1.18 9.36 -7.69
C ASN A 116 0.96 8.70 -6.33
N PHE A 117 1.90 7.88 -5.90
CA PHE A 117 1.83 7.18 -4.63
C PHE A 117 3.06 7.44 -3.77
N GLN A 118 2.92 7.18 -2.49
CA GLN A 118 4.02 7.12 -1.54
C GLN A 118 3.81 5.97 -0.56
N ALA A 119 4.85 5.17 -0.39
CA ALA A 119 4.99 4.23 0.70
C ALA A 119 6.21 4.59 1.52
N GLN A 120 6.12 4.55 2.83
CA GLN A 120 7.24 4.87 3.72
C GLN A 120 7.24 4.01 4.97
N ILE A 121 8.45 3.72 5.45
CA ILE A 121 8.70 3.13 6.76
C ILE A 121 9.53 4.13 7.56
N GLU A 122 9.08 4.43 8.77
CA GLU A 122 9.78 5.29 9.72
C GLU A 122 10.17 4.46 10.94
N LYS A 123 11.49 4.32 11.17
CA LYS A 123 12.03 3.72 12.39
C LYS A 123 12.28 4.82 13.42
N SER A 124 11.64 4.71 14.57
CA SER A 124 11.75 5.66 15.66
C SER A 124 12.90 5.30 16.62
N GLN A 125 13.28 6.25 17.47
CA GLN A 125 14.22 6.02 18.58
C GLN A 125 13.63 5.18 19.72
N PHE A 126 12.33 4.88 19.67
CA PHE A 126 11.61 4.13 20.71
C PHE A 126 11.36 2.66 20.31
N GLU A 127 12.24 2.10 19.49
CA GLU A 127 12.16 0.71 19.03
C GLU A 127 10.79 0.37 18.38
N SER A 128 10.26 1.31 17.61
CA SER A 128 9.01 1.13 16.87
C SER A 128 9.18 1.57 15.42
N ILE A 129 8.40 0.94 14.54
CA ILE A 129 8.29 1.31 13.14
C ILE A 129 6.86 1.76 12.83
N ARG A 130 6.74 2.74 11.95
CA ARG A 130 5.49 3.16 11.34
C ARG A 130 5.55 2.97 9.84
N VAL A 131 4.65 2.15 9.32
CA VAL A 131 4.54 1.88 7.89
C VAL A 131 3.28 2.57 7.35
N THR A 132 3.43 3.40 6.33
CA THR A 132 2.31 4.12 5.72
C THR A 132 2.34 3.99 4.21
N MET A 133 1.14 3.94 3.60
CA MET A 133 0.98 3.88 2.15
C MET A 133 -0.28 4.62 1.71
N GLY A 134 -0.18 5.38 0.63
CA GLY A 134 -1.31 6.11 0.07
C GLY A 134 -0.91 7.03 -1.08
N ILE A 135 -1.78 7.99 -1.40
CA ILE A 135 -1.49 9.02 -2.41
C ILE A 135 -0.29 9.85 -1.95
N ASN A 136 0.63 10.14 -2.88
CA ASN A 136 1.76 11.01 -2.60
C ASN A 136 1.26 12.41 -2.21
N ALA A 137 1.73 12.91 -1.06
CA ALA A 137 1.31 14.21 -0.54
C ALA A 137 1.94 15.39 -1.29
N GLU A 138 3.02 15.16 -2.05
CA GLU A 138 3.63 16.16 -2.90
C GLU A 138 2.66 16.53 -4.04
N ASP A 139 2.34 17.81 -4.18
CA ASP A 139 1.36 18.35 -5.13
C ASP A 139 -0.09 17.83 -4.95
N PHE A 140 -0.39 17.13 -3.86
CA PHE A 140 -1.76 16.70 -3.57
C PHE A 140 -2.51 17.78 -2.81
N CYS A 141 -3.61 18.26 -3.39
CA CYS A 141 -4.54 19.17 -2.76
C CYS A 141 -5.95 18.91 -3.27
N TRP A 142 -6.80 18.35 -2.41
CA TRP A 142 -8.18 18.03 -2.75
C TRP A 142 -9.16 18.91 -1.98
N LYS A 143 -9.92 19.75 -2.69
CA LYS A 143 -10.95 20.59 -2.09
C LYS A 143 -12.21 19.78 -1.82
N LEU A 144 -12.62 19.72 -0.57
CA LEU A 144 -13.81 19.00 -0.10
C LEU A 144 -14.83 20.02 0.43
N LYS A 145 -15.93 20.21 -0.30
CA LYS A 145 -17.03 21.10 0.09
C LYS A 145 -17.90 20.44 1.14
N GLN A 146 -18.80 21.21 1.78
CA GLN A 146 -19.80 20.69 2.70
C GLN A 146 -20.60 19.55 2.07
N GLY A 147 -20.78 18.46 2.81
CA GLY A 147 -21.50 17.25 2.40
C GLY A 147 -20.78 16.38 1.37
N GLN A 148 -19.59 16.77 0.90
CA GLN A 148 -18.80 15.94 0.01
C GLN A 148 -17.92 14.96 0.80
N CYS A 149 -17.61 13.83 0.15
CA CYS A 149 -16.67 12.84 0.67
C CYS A 149 -15.50 12.64 -0.31
N PHE A 150 -14.37 12.24 0.24
CA PHE A 150 -13.20 11.76 -0.49
C PHE A 150 -12.89 10.34 0.01
N THR A 151 -12.81 9.38 -0.89
CA THR A 151 -12.41 8.00 -0.57
C THR A 151 -11.03 7.75 -1.17
N ALA A 152 -10.06 7.45 -0.33
CA ALA A 152 -8.72 7.09 -0.77
C ALA A 152 -8.71 5.71 -1.46
N PRO A 153 -7.82 5.46 -2.43
CA PRO A 153 -7.64 4.13 -3.01
C PRO A 153 -7.26 3.09 -1.97
N GLU A 154 -7.54 1.82 -2.24
CA GLU A 154 -7.28 0.74 -1.30
C GLU A 154 -5.81 0.34 -1.22
N VAL A 155 -5.36 -0.02 -0.03
CA VAL A 155 -4.12 -0.76 0.22
C VAL A 155 -4.48 -2.20 0.56
N VAL A 156 -3.83 -3.13 -0.10
CA VAL A 156 -3.87 -4.56 0.17
C VAL A 156 -2.73 -4.90 1.13
N LEU A 157 -3.06 -5.47 2.28
CA LEU A 157 -2.11 -5.90 3.29
C LEU A 157 -2.11 -7.42 3.37
N THR A 158 -0.95 -8.02 3.54
CA THR A 158 -0.79 -9.46 3.78
C THR A 158 0.33 -9.73 4.77
N PHE A 159 0.23 -10.87 5.43
CA PHE A 159 1.25 -11.42 6.32
C PHE A 159 1.49 -12.88 5.96
N SER A 160 2.72 -13.34 6.10
CA SER A 160 3.07 -14.75 6.03
C SER A 160 4.21 -15.07 7.00
N SER A 161 4.10 -16.16 7.73
CA SER A 161 5.18 -16.76 8.52
C SER A 161 5.97 -17.82 7.73
N GLU A 162 5.57 -18.09 6.50
CA GLU A 162 6.17 -19.09 5.60
C GLU A 162 7.03 -18.46 4.49
N GLY A 163 7.57 -17.27 4.76
CA GLY A 163 8.46 -16.55 3.86
C GLY A 163 7.80 -15.83 2.69
N MET A 164 8.64 -15.21 1.87
CA MET A 164 8.23 -14.34 0.75
C MET A 164 7.44 -15.10 -0.34
N GLY A 165 7.74 -16.38 -0.55
CA GLY A 165 7.05 -17.20 -1.55
C GLY A 165 5.57 -17.39 -1.23
N ASN A 166 5.22 -17.61 0.04
CA ASN A 166 3.82 -17.72 0.46
C ASN A 166 3.12 -16.37 0.38
N MET A 167 3.72 -15.29 0.88
CA MET A 167 3.21 -13.93 0.74
C MET A 167 2.88 -13.60 -0.73
N THR A 168 3.77 -13.96 -1.66
CA THR A 168 3.57 -13.73 -3.10
C THR A 168 2.40 -14.54 -3.64
N ARG A 169 2.24 -15.81 -3.22
CA ARG A 169 1.09 -16.65 -3.63
C ARG A 169 -0.23 -16.06 -3.12
N ASN A 170 -0.29 -15.63 -1.87
CA ASN A 170 -1.48 -15.00 -1.28
C ASN A 170 -1.93 -13.79 -2.13
N LEU A 171 -1.00 -12.90 -2.48
CA LEU A 171 -1.29 -11.76 -3.35
C LEU A 171 -1.74 -12.20 -4.75
N HIS A 172 -1.09 -13.19 -5.37
CA HIS A 172 -1.47 -13.67 -6.69
C HIS A 172 -2.86 -14.32 -6.70
N ASP A 173 -3.19 -15.12 -5.69
CA ASP A 173 -4.48 -15.79 -5.61
C ASP A 173 -5.60 -14.78 -5.35
N PHE A 174 -5.36 -13.78 -4.49
CA PHE A 174 -6.27 -12.68 -4.28
C PHE A 174 -6.56 -11.90 -5.58
N TYR A 175 -5.53 -11.48 -6.31
CA TYR A 175 -5.73 -10.75 -7.57
C TYR A 175 -6.38 -11.61 -8.66
N ARG A 176 -6.05 -12.88 -8.76
CA ARG A 176 -6.74 -13.81 -9.68
C ARG A 176 -8.23 -13.92 -9.34
N CYS A 177 -8.58 -14.05 -8.08
CA CYS A 177 -9.97 -14.11 -7.63
C CYS A 177 -10.75 -12.87 -8.07
N LEU A 178 -10.18 -11.68 -7.91
CA LEU A 178 -10.81 -10.42 -8.33
C LEU A 178 -10.89 -10.26 -9.86
N LEU A 179 -9.89 -10.73 -10.60
CA LEU A 179 -9.84 -10.59 -12.07
C LEU A 179 -10.71 -11.61 -12.79
N TYR A 180 -11.02 -12.75 -12.17
CA TYR A 180 -11.88 -13.80 -12.77
C TYR A 180 -13.33 -13.34 -12.98
N THR A 181 -13.74 -12.24 -12.38
CA THR A 181 -15.07 -11.65 -12.59
C THR A 181 -15.18 -10.83 -13.87
N SER A 182 -14.07 -10.60 -14.58
CA SER A 182 -14.03 -9.88 -15.86
C SER A 182 -13.44 -10.80 -16.94
N PRO A 183 -14.27 -11.54 -17.70
CA PRO A 183 -13.75 -12.39 -18.77
C PRO A 183 -12.99 -11.54 -19.79
N SER A 184 -11.78 -11.99 -20.14
CA SER A 184 -10.96 -11.34 -21.15
C SER A 184 -11.74 -11.21 -22.48
N PRO A 185 -11.64 -10.09 -23.21
CA PRO A 185 -12.23 -9.97 -24.54
C PRO A 185 -11.81 -11.10 -25.50
N ARG A 186 -10.68 -11.76 -25.26
CA ARG A 186 -10.22 -12.94 -26.03
C ARG A 186 -11.03 -14.19 -25.74
N ASP A 187 -11.60 -14.32 -24.54
CA ASP A 187 -12.38 -15.51 -24.16
C ASP A 187 -13.80 -15.46 -24.73
N ARG A 188 -14.25 -14.31 -25.27
CA ARG A 188 -15.55 -14.16 -25.96
C ARG A 188 -15.55 -14.61 -27.41
N SER A 189 -14.40 -14.90 -28.00
CA SER A 189 -14.26 -15.26 -29.41
C SER A 189 -14.36 -16.77 -29.70
N LEU A 190 -14.72 -17.58 -28.70
CA LEU A 190 -14.80 -19.05 -28.82
C LEU A 190 -16.20 -19.60 -28.51
N SER A 191 -17.25 -18.80 -28.72
CA SER A 191 -18.64 -19.32 -28.68
C SER A 191 -19.35 -19.04 -29.97
#